data_8b584bef3d47e658ce91940009b8dc7b
#
_entry.id   8b584bef3d47e658ce91940009b8dc7b
#
_cell.length_a   1.000
_cell.length_b   1.000
_cell.length_c   1.000
_cell.angle_alpha   90.00
_cell.angle_beta   90.00
_cell.angle_gamma   90.00
#
_symmetry.space_group_name_H-M   'P 1'
#
loop_
_entity.id
_entity.type
_entity.pdbx_description
1 polymer ?
#
loop_
_entity_poly.entity_id
_entity_poly.type
_entity_poly.pdbx_seq_one_letter_code
_entity_poly.pdbx_strand_id
1 'polypeptide(L)'
;FVSQAFNHKQISVNGGNQIRPNIHIDDLVNVYRHFIINNLPAGPYNAGFENLSILEIANIIKKIIPCEIKINNITDIRSYRLSSKKLLETGFVKKYNVSSAVQEIYSNFIKGHIQDNDSCHTVLWMKKNSIK
;
A
#
# COMPACT_ATOMS: atom_id res chain seq x y z
N PHE A 1 -0.73 -8.90 1.27
CA PHE A 1 -0.69 -9.59 -0.02
C PHE A 1 0.73 -10.06 -0.38
N VAL A 2 1.78 -9.22 -0.26
CA VAL A 2 3.17 -9.64 -0.55
C VAL A 2 3.58 -10.79 0.38
N SER A 3 3.31 -10.69 1.67
CA SER A 3 3.54 -11.75 2.65
C SER A 3 2.78 -13.04 2.29
N GLN A 4 1.50 -12.95 1.92
CA GLN A 4 0.72 -14.10 1.48
C GLN A 4 1.33 -14.76 0.23
N ALA A 5 1.70 -13.98 -0.78
CA ALA A 5 2.33 -14.47 -2.00
C ALA A 5 3.66 -15.16 -1.69
N PHE A 6 4.49 -14.55 -0.83
CA PHE A 6 5.81 -15.07 -0.48
C PHE A 6 5.72 -16.37 0.33
N ASN A 7 4.95 -16.36 1.42
CA ASN A 7 4.89 -17.46 2.40
C ASN A 7 3.96 -18.59 1.95
N HIS A 8 2.81 -18.27 1.32
CA HIS A 8 1.75 -19.24 1.03
C HIS A 8 1.55 -19.51 -0.46
N LYS A 9 2.26 -18.80 -1.34
CA LYS A 9 2.09 -18.88 -2.81
C LYS A 9 0.64 -18.65 -3.26
N GLN A 10 -0.16 -17.96 -2.42
CA GLN A 10 -1.56 -17.65 -2.70
C GLN A 10 -1.92 -16.30 -2.09
N ILE A 11 -2.65 -15.48 -2.84
CA ILE A 11 -3.25 -14.22 -2.37
C ILE A 11 -4.75 -14.42 -2.26
N SER A 12 -5.32 -14.13 -1.10
CA SER A 12 -6.77 -14.15 -0.88
C SER A 12 -7.34 -12.74 -1.05
N VAL A 13 -8.16 -12.56 -2.08
CA VAL A 13 -8.79 -11.28 -2.44
C VAL A 13 -10.28 -11.33 -2.13
N ASN A 14 -10.75 -10.43 -1.29
CA ASN A 14 -12.17 -10.28 -0.98
C ASN A 14 -12.79 -9.25 -1.96
N GLY A 15 -13.71 -9.70 -2.80
CA GLY A 15 -14.30 -8.91 -3.88
C GLY A 15 -13.30 -8.65 -5.01
N GLY A 16 -12.55 -7.55 -4.92
CA GLY A 16 -11.45 -7.24 -5.84
C GLY A 16 -11.64 -5.97 -6.65
N ASN A 17 -12.87 -5.58 -6.96
CA ASN A 17 -13.18 -4.40 -7.80
C ASN A 17 -13.09 -3.07 -7.04
N GLN A 18 -13.12 -3.10 -5.71
CA GLN A 18 -13.03 -1.91 -4.88
C GLN A 18 -11.69 -1.20 -5.07
N ILE A 19 -11.74 0.10 -5.34
CA ILE A 19 -10.58 0.93 -5.59
C ILE A 19 -10.04 1.50 -4.29
N ARG A 20 -8.70 1.55 -4.20
CA ARG A 20 -7.98 2.20 -3.09
C ARG A 20 -6.88 3.11 -3.64
N PRO A 21 -6.71 4.31 -3.08
CA PRO A 21 -5.54 5.13 -3.35
C PRO A 21 -4.32 4.54 -2.63
N ASN A 22 -3.20 4.53 -3.32
CA ASN A 22 -1.94 3.99 -2.83
C ASN A 22 -0.85 5.05 -2.85
N ILE A 23 0.06 4.97 -1.90
CA ILE A 23 1.28 5.77 -1.82
C ILE A 23 2.41 4.90 -1.26
N HIS A 24 3.60 5.05 -1.82
CA HIS A 24 4.81 4.45 -1.25
C HIS A 24 5.21 5.17 0.02
N ILE A 25 5.74 4.45 1.01
CA ILE A 25 6.10 5.05 2.30
C ILE A 25 7.16 6.16 2.15
N ASP A 26 8.15 5.97 1.29
CA ASP A 26 9.18 6.99 1.05
C ASP A 26 8.61 8.24 0.38
N ASP A 27 7.62 8.08 -0.52
CA ASP A 27 6.92 9.24 -1.06
C ASP A 27 6.11 9.96 0.01
N LEU A 28 5.48 9.22 0.94
CA LEU A 28 4.78 9.84 2.07
C LEU A 28 5.75 10.64 2.97
N VAL A 29 6.91 10.08 3.30
CA VAL A 29 7.97 10.80 4.04
C VAL A 29 8.44 12.03 3.27
N ASN A 30 8.64 11.90 1.96
CA ASN A 30 9.04 13.00 1.10
C ASN A 30 7.97 14.10 1.00
N VAL A 31 6.68 13.78 1.10
CA VAL A 31 5.60 14.78 1.20
C VAL A 31 5.80 15.64 2.45
N TYR A 32 6.01 15.04 3.63
CA TYR A 32 6.29 15.81 4.84
C TYR A 32 7.53 16.70 4.71
N ARG A 33 8.64 16.14 4.19
CA ARG A 33 9.87 16.91 3.93
C ARG A 33 9.63 18.08 2.98
N HIS A 34 8.86 17.86 1.92
CA HIS A 34 8.51 18.89 0.92
C HIS A 34 7.80 20.08 1.57
N PHE A 35 6.86 19.82 2.48
CA PHE A 35 6.15 20.87 3.22
C PHE A 35 7.07 21.66 4.15
N ILE A 36 7.94 20.96 4.89
CA ILE A 36 8.86 21.58 5.85
C ILE A 36 9.87 22.49 5.12
N ILE A 37 10.47 21.98 4.03
CA ILE A 37 11.54 22.69 3.32
C ILE A 37 11.01 23.89 2.56
N ASN A 38 9.84 23.78 1.92
CA ASN A 38 9.30 24.81 1.05
C ASN A 38 8.33 25.77 1.75
N ASN A 39 8.10 25.62 3.05
CA ASN A 39 7.18 26.45 3.85
C ASN A 39 5.84 26.64 3.15
N LEU A 40 5.22 25.55 2.71
CA LEU A 40 4.00 25.56 1.94
C LEU A 40 2.79 25.99 2.80
N PRO A 41 1.73 26.57 2.18
CA PRO A 41 0.54 26.97 2.90
C PRO A 41 -0.07 25.82 3.70
N ALA A 42 -0.49 26.10 4.92
CA ALA A 42 -1.21 25.16 5.75
C ALA A 42 -2.55 24.75 5.13
N GLY A 43 -3.03 23.57 5.44
CA GLY A 43 -4.33 23.05 5.00
C GLY A 43 -4.31 21.58 4.61
N PRO A 44 -5.45 21.03 4.19
CA PRO A 44 -5.53 19.64 3.77
C PRO A 44 -4.93 19.45 2.38
N TYR A 45 -4.08 18.43 2.26
CA TYR A 45 -3.52 17.95 0.99
C TYR A 45 -3.68 16.44 0.93
N ASN A 46 -4.23 15.96 -0.17
CA ASN A 46 -4.33 14.54 -0.41
C ASN A 46 -2.99 14.02 -0.95
N ALA A 47 -2.55 12.86 -0.44
CA ALA A 47 -1.34 12.18 -0.88
C ALA A 47 -1.64 10.71 -1.19
N GLY A 48 -1.94 10.41 -2.44
CA GLY A 48 -2.18 9.07 -2.97
C GLY A 48 -2.15 9.13 -4.49
N PHE A 49 -1.23 8.40 -5.10
CA PHE A 49 -0.88 8.64 -6.50
C PHE A 49 -1.38 7.58 -7.46
N GLU A 50 -1.76 6.41 -6.97
CA GLU A 50 -2.30 5.33 -7.79
C GLU A 50 -3.62 4.85 -7.20
N ASN A 51 -4.69 5.04 -7.95
CA ASN A 51 -6.01 4.54 -7.59
C ASN A 51 -6.23 3.19 -8.28
N LEU A 52 -5.87 2.11 -7.59
CA LEU A 52 -5.93 0.75 -8.10
C LEU A 52 -7.03 -0.05 -7.40
N SER A 53 -7.64 -0.96 -8.11
CA SER A 53 -8.48 -1.98 -7.50
C SER A 53 -7.63 -3.00 -6.73
N ILE A 54 -8.23 -3.64 -5.76
CA ILE A 54 -7.54 -4.68 -4.98
C ILE A 54 -7.06 -5.83 -5.89
N LEU A 55 -7.83 -6.14 -6.93
CA LEU A 55 -7.45 -7.17 -7.91
C LEU A 55 -6.27 -6.72 -8.80
N GLU A 56 -6.21 -5.45 -9.20
CA GLU A 56 -5.04 -4.90 -9.91
C GLU A 56 -3.77 -5.00 -9.07
N ILE A 57 -3.85 -4.67 -7.77
CA ILE A 57 -2.73 -4.81 -6.84
C ILE A 57 -2.29 -6.28 -6.74
N ALA A 58 -3.24 -7.21 -6.59
CA ALA A 58 -2.92 -8.65 -6.54
C ALA A 58 -2.26 -9.13 -7.84
N ASN A 59 -2.71 -8.64 -9.00
CA ASN A 59 -2.10 -8.96 -10.29
C ASN A 59 -0.70 -8.38 -10.46
N ILE A 60 -0.43 -7.17 -9.95
CA ILE A 60 0.93 -6.60 -9.91
C ILE A 60 1.85 -7.50 -9.09
N ILE A 61 1.40 -7.95 -7.92
CA ILE A 61 2.17 -8.87 -7.06
C ILE A 61 2.42 -10.20 -7.78
N LYS A 62 1.40 -10.80 -8.39
CA LYS A 62 1.53 -12.07 -9.12
C LYS A 62 2.54 -12.01 -10.26
N LYS A 63 2.71 -10.85 -10.92
CA LYS A 63 3.74 -10.67 -11.95
C LYS A 63 5.17 -10.69 -11.40
N ILE A 64 5.35 -10.34 -10.13
CA ILE A 64 6.65 -10.25 -9.46
C ILE A 64 6.93 -11.51 -8.65
N ILE A 65 5.92 -12.04 -7.98
CA ILE A 65 6.01 -13.22 -7.10
C ILE A 65 5.04 -14.28 -7.63
N PRO A 66 5.53 -15.41 -8.16
CA PRO A 66 4.66 -16.48 -8.63
C PRO A 66 3.72 -16.98 -7.53
N CYS A 67 2.42 -16.78 -7.71
CA CYS A 67 1.39 -17.16 -6.75
C CYS A 67 0.02 -17.31 -7.43
N GLU A 68 -0.92 -17.94 -6.74
CA GLU A 68 -2.31 -18.00 -7.14
C GLU A 68 -3.10 -16.84 -6.53
N ILE A 69 -4.15 -16.40 -7.21
CA ILE A 69 -5.10 -15.41 -6.69
C ILE A 69 -6.43 -16.13 -6.49
N LYS A 70 -6.86 -16.22 -5.23
CA LYS A 70 -8.16 -16.74 -4.85
C LYS A 70 -9.10 -15.58 -4.58
N ILE A 71 -10.16 -15.45 -5.38
CA ILE A 71 -11.17 -14.40 -5.19
C ILE A 71 -12.30 -14.99 -4.33
N ASN A 72 -12.57 -14.33 -3.20
CA ASN A 72 -13.70 -14.66 -2.34
C ASN A 72 -14.88 -13.76 -2.73
N ASN A 73 -16.06 -14.33 -2.83
CA ASN A 73 -17.28 -13.59 -3.15
C ASN A 73 -17.79 -12.82 -1.92
N ILE A 74 -17.05 -11.79 -1.53
CA ILE A 74 -17.37 -10.88 -0.43
C ILE A 74 -17.52 -9.50 -1.03
N THR A 75 -18.66 -8.85 -0.76
CA THR A 75 -18.90 -7.48 -1.22
C THR A 75 -18.29 -6.49 -0.22
N ASP A 76 -17.25 -5.76 -0.66
CA ASP A 76 -16.77 -4.57 0.05
C ASP A 76 -17.26 -3.32 -0.71
N ILE A 77 -18.29 -2.68 -0.18
CA ILE A 77 -18.92 -1.50 -0.77
C ILE A 77 -18.03 -0.24 -0.72
N ARG A 78 -16.96 -0.27 0.07
CA ARG A 78 -16.04 0.86 0.21
C ARG A 78 -15.15 0.91 -1.04
N SER A 79 -15.43 1.83 -1.94
CA SER A 79 -14.60 2.11 -3.12
C SER A 79 -14.47 3.61 -3.27
N TYR A 80 -13.25 4.12 -3.30
CA TYR A 80 -13.00 5.55 -3.41
C TYR A 80 -11.69 5.84 -4.15
N ARG A 81 -11.65 7.01 -4.77
CA ARG A 81 -10.48 7.55 -5.45
C ARG A 81 -10.02 8.82 -4.74
N LEU A 82 -8.76 9.13 -4.88
CA LEU A 82 -8.16 10.30 -4.29
C LEU A 82 -7.39 11.07 -5.36
N SER A 83 -7.59 12.38 -5.42
CA SER A 83 -6.83 13.25 -6.29
C SER A 83 -5.78 14.01 -5.49
N SER A 84 -4.52 13.85 -5.87
CA SER A 84 -3.38 14.56 -5.28
C SER A 84 -2.96 15.78 -6.12
N LYS A 85 -3.85 16.28 -6.99
CA LYS A 85 -3.56 17.39 -7.90
C LYS A 85 -3.01 18.61 -7.13
N LYS A 86 -3.67 19.03 -6.06
CA LYS A 86 -3.24 20.15 -5.22
C LYS A 86 -1.82 19.98 -4.67
N LEU A 87 -1.43 18.75 -4.28
CA LEU A 87 -0.08 18.45 -3.83
C LEU A 87 0.92 18.54 -4.97
N LEU A 88 0.59 17.97 -6.13
CA LEU A 88 1.49 17.99 -7.29
C LEU A 88 1.71 19.42 -7.83
N GLU A 89 0.70 20.29 -7.74
CA GLU A 89 0.79 21.70 -8.11
C GLU A 89 1.77 22.51 -7.23
N THR A 90 2.15 22.00 -6.04
CA THR A 90 3.21 22.58 -5.21
C THR A 90 4.64 22.28 -5.70
N GLY A 91 4.79 21.56 -6.81
CA GLY A 91 6.07 21.09 -7.31
C GLY A 91 6.54 19.76 -6.70
N PHE A 92 5.71 19.09 -5.93
CA PHE A 92 6.04 17.74 -5.44
C PHE A 92 6.11 16.75 -6.59
N VAL A 93 7.16 15.94 -6.61
CA VAL A 93 7.37 14.89 -7.62
C VAL A 93 7.35 13.52 -6.92
N LYS A 94 6.37 12.68 -7.25
CA LYS A 94 6.35 11.29 -6.80
C LYS A 94 7.49 10.50 -7.46
N LYS A 95 8.08 9.56 -6.75
CA LYS A 95 9.20 8.74 -7.24
C LYS A 95 8.85 7.26 -7.39
N TYR A 96 7.90 6.77 -6.62
CA TYR A 96 7.60 5.35 -6.48
C TYR A 96 6.18 5.03 -6.93
N ASN A 97 5.93 3.74 -7.10
CA ASN A 97 4.62 3.18 -7.45
C ASN A 97 4.39 1.86 -6.71
N VAL A 98 3.20 1.27 -6.85
CA VAL A 98 2.87 -0.02 -6.20
C VAL A 98 3.82 -1.13 -6.64
N SER A 99 4.23 -1.16 -7.90
CA SER A 99 5.16 -2.20 -8.38
C SER A 99 6.54 -2.10 -7.70
N SER A 100 7.09 -0.88 -7.55
CA SER A 100 8.35 -0.68 -6.84
C SER A 100 8.26 -1.05 -5.36
N ALA A 101 7.13 -0.71 -4.69
CA ALA A 101 6.87 -1.11 -3.31
C ALA A 101 6.84 -2.64 -3.16
N VAL A 102 6.18 -3.34 -4.09
CA VAL A 102 6.14 -4.81 -4.08
C VAL A 102 7.53 -5.42 -4.24
N GLN A 103 8.34 -4.88 -5.17
CA GLN A 103 9.71 -5.35 -5.38
C GLN A 103 10.60 -5.15 -4.14
N GLU A 104 10.48 -3.99 -3.51
CA GLU A 104 11.22 -3.67 -2.29
C GLU A 104 10.84 -4.61 -1.14
N ILE A 105 9.55 -4.77 -0.85
CA ILE A 105 9.07 -5.67 0.19
C ILE A 105 9.50 -7.11 -0.09
N TYR A 106 9.36 -7.57 -1.34
CA TYR A 106 9.76 -8.93 -1.74
C TYR A 106 11.25 -9.16 -1.56
N SER A 107 12.08 -8.18 -1.98
CA SER A 107 13.54 -8.24 -1.77
C SER A 107 13.90 -8.34 -0.28
N ASN A 108 13.20 -7.61 0.59
CA ASN A 108 13.45 -7.65 2.03
C ASN A 108 12.99 -8.99 2.67
N PHE A 109 11.93 -9.61 2.16
CA PHE A 109 11.56 -10.98 2.56
C PHE A 109 12.64 -12.00 2.15
N ILE A 110 13.13 -11.94 0.91
CA ILE A 110 14.20 -12.84 0.43
C ILE A 110 15.48 -12.70 1.29
N LYS A 111 15.84 -11.48 1.66
CA LYS A 111 17.03 -11.20 2.48
C LYS A 111 16.83 -11.51 3.97
N GLY A 112 15.63 -11.87 4.39
CA GLY A 112 15.30 -12.11 5.79
C GLY A 112 15.28 -10.85 6.67
N HIS A 113 15.25 -9.66 6.06
CA HIS A 113 15.19 -8.38 6.78
C HIS A 113 13.81 -8.12 7.39
N ILE A 114 12.76 -8.69 6.81
CA ILE A 114 11.40 -8.64 7.34
C ILE A 114 10.82 -10.04 7.46
N GLN A 115 10.03 -10.25 8.49
CA GLN A 115 9.30 -11.49 8.75
C GLN A 115 7.85 -11.14 9.04
N ASP A 116 6.92 -11.98 8.57
CA ASP A 116 5.51 -11.85 8.93
C ASP A 116 5.32 -12.42 10.34
N ASN A 117 5.01 -11.54 11.27
CA ASN A 117 4.78 -11.89 12.67
C ASN A 117 3.60 -11.07 13.24
N ASP A 118 3.22 -11.33 14.48
CA ASP A 118 2.08 -10.68 15.13
C ASP A 118 2.12 -9.14 15.07
N SER A 119 3.32 -8.52 15.11
CA SER A 119 3.44 -7.05 15.06
C SER A 119 3.09 -6.46 13.70
N CYS A 120 3.10 -7.26 12.63
CA CYS A 120 2.67 -6.85 11.30
C CYS A 120 1.15 -6.79 11.15
N HIS A 121 0.41 -7.33 12.12
CA HIS A 121 -1.05 -7.40 12.13
C HIS A 121 -1.61 -6.45 13.20
N THR A 122 -1.62 -5.14 12.89
CA THR A 122 -1.91 -4.06 13.85
C THR A 122 -3.13 -4.33 14.73
N VAL A 123 -4.27 -4.75 14.16
CA VAL A 123 -5.50 -5.00 14.93
C VAL A 123 -5.36 -6.18 15.90
N LEU A 124 -4.71 -7.26 15.47
CA LEU A 124 -4.46 -8.43 16.33
C LEU A 124 -3.47 -8.06 17.42
N TRP A 125 -2.39 -7.36 17.07
CA TRP A 125 -1.38 -6.89 18.01
C TRP A 125 -1.98 -5.95 19.07
N MET A 126 -2.78 -4.96 18.66
CA MET A 126 -3.46 -4.04 19.58
C MET A 126 -4.40 -4.79 20.55
N LYS A 127 -5.21 -5.73 20.04
CA LYS A 127 -6.10 -6.55 20.88
C LYS A 127 -5.29 -7.38 21.90
N LYS A 128 -4.19 -7.99 21.46
CA LYS A 128 -3.33 -8.82 22.32
C LYS A 128 -2.65 -8.00 23.42
N ASN A 129 -2.33 -6.74 23.17
CA ASN A 129 -1.68 -5.84 24.10
C ASN A 129 -2.67 -4.89 24.83
N SER A 130 -3.98 -5.16 24.76
CA SER A 130 -5.03 -4.39 25.43
C SER A 130 -5.02 -2.88 25.11
N ILE A 131 -4.56 -2.51 23.93
CA ILE A 131 -4.59 -1.13 23.44
C ILE A 131 -5.96 -0.88 22.83
N LYS A 132 -6.72 0.08 23.39
CA LYS A 132 -8.05 0.48 22.94
C LYS A 132 -7.96 1.62 21.95
#